data_d9fb7a5b5d521eabaefc59612b6e3357
#
_entry.id   d9fb7a5b5d521eabaefc59612b6e3357
#
_cell.length_a   1.000
_cell.length_b   1.000
_cell.length_c   1.000
_cell.angle_alpha   90.00
_cell.angle_beta   90.00
_cell.angle_gamma   90.00
#
_symmetry.space_group_name_H-M   'P 1'
#
loop_
_entity.id
_entity.type
_entity.pdbx_description
1 polymer ?
#
loop_
_entity_poly.entity_id
_entity_poly.type
_entity_poly.pdbx_seq_one_letter_code
_entity_poly.pdbx_strand_id
1 'polypeptide(L)'
;LDGVIGVAILDLSTGRKYLLHADEVLPTASSIKIAILAELYRQAQQGKIKLTDFYTLQQSDLVGGSGITSVLTPGMTKLTVRDVAGLMISVSDNSATNVIIDRIGMENVNALLDSLGLTHTRLRRKMMDLKAAAEGKENVATPREMMGLIEALYRGKVLNKQMTEDFFNLLSVHKESYIPRNLPEDVKVANKPGELEGVRNDSGIVFAGKRPYVLSVMTTYLKRERDGGEAITRISDAAYQMFDRLSRSSELGRVISPHDTGNP
;
A
#
# COMPACT_ATOMS: atom_id res chain seq x y z
N LEU A 1 16.08 7.53 15.43
CA LEU A 1 16.19 6.56 14.34
C LEU A 1 17.61 6.65 13.73
N ASP A 2 18.35 5.56 13.70
CA ASP A 2 19.62 5.47 12.99
C ASP A 2 19.32 4.93 11.58
N GLY A 3 19.14 5.86 10.64
CA GLY A 3 18.68 5.63 9.27
C GLY A 3 18.00 6.86 8.69
N VAL A 4 17.45 6.73 7.49
CA VAL A 4 16.69 7.78 6.78
C VAL A 4 15.20 7.48 6.88
N ILE A 5 14.39 8.52 7.08
CA ILE A 5 12.92 8.42 7.10
C ILE A 5 12.28 9.52 6.26
N GLY A 6 11.32 9.15 5.44
CA GLY A 6 10.45 10.05 4.73
C GLY A 6 8.98 9.82 5.10
N VAL A 7 8.22 10.90 5.26
CA VAL A 7 6.81 10.86 5.68
C VAL A 7 5.97 11.75 4.79
N ALA A 8 4.82 11.25 4.37
CA ALA A 8 3.80 12.04 3.71
C ALA A 8 2.42 11.68 4.29
N ILE A 9 1.70 12.69 4.77
CA ILE A 9 0.33 12.56 5.30
C ILE A 9 -0.57 13.51 4.52
N LEU A 10 -1.75 13.05 4.14
CA LEU A 10 -2.77 13.85 3.47
C LEU A 10 -4.11 13.74 4.18
N ASP A 11 -4.63 14.86 4.65
CA ASP A 11 -6.04 15.00 5.06
C ASP A 11 -6.93 14.96 3.81
N LEU A 12 -7.67 13.87 3.60
CA LEU A 12 -8.52 13.70 2.43
C LEU A 12 -9.75 14.63 2.42
N SER A 13 -10.11 15.18 3.59
CA SER A 13 -11.24 16.10 3.74
C SER A 13 -10.89 17.54 3.34
N THR A 14 -9.66 17.99 3.68
CA THR A 14 -9.22 19.38 3.47
C THR A 14 -8.15 19.54 2.41
N GLY A 15 -7.48 18.45 2.02
CA GLY A 15 -6.30 18.47 1.14
C GLY A 15 -5.00 18.94 1.82
N ARG A 16 -5.02 19.20 3.16
CA ARG A 16 -3.82 19.60 3.89
C ARG A 16 -2.81 18.46 3.93
N LYS A 17 -1.55 18.79 3.71
CA LYS A 17 -0.43 17.84 3.67
C LYS A 17 0.57 18.14 4.79
N TYR A 18 1.12 17.06 5.37
CA TYR A 18 2.23 17.11 6.32
C TYR A 18 3.35 16.27 5.75
N LEU A 19 4.51 16.85 5.52
CA LEU A 19 5.57 16.28 4.70
C LEU A 19 6.91 16.42 5.43
N LEU A 20 7.67 15.32 5.48
CA LEU A 20 9.04 15.28 5.97
C LEU A 20 9.86 14.41 5.01
N HIS A 21 10.90 14.96 4.39
CA HIS A 21 11.72 14.27 3.40
C HIS A 21 10.87 13.47 2.38
N ALA A 22 9.71 14.05 2.00
CA ALA A 22 8.68 13.33 1.26
C ALA A 22 9.02 13.11 -0.21
N ASP A 23 10.05 13.77 -0.72
CA ASP A 23 10.53 13.70 -2.10
C ASP A 23 11.79 12.84 -2.26
N GLU A 24 12.31 12.29 -1.17
CA GLU A 24 13.43 11.35 -1.23
C GLU A 24 13.00 10.04 -1.90
N VAL A 25 13.82 9.59 -2.85
CA VAL A 25 13.58 8.31 -3.55
C VAL A 25 14.13 7.17 -2.70
N LEU A 26 13.23 6.32 -2.25
CA LEU A 26 13.51 5.23 -1.30
C LEU A 26 13.08 3.88 -1.88
N PRO A 27 13.73 2.76 -1.49
CA PRO A 27 13.28 1.42 -1.87
C PRO A 27 11.88 1.16 -1.33
N THR A 28 10.99 0.64 -2.19
CA THR A 28 9.61 0.36 -1.79
C THR A 28 9.45 -0.94 -1.02
N ALA A 29 10.38 -1.89 -1.21
CA ALA A 29 10.10 -3.27 -0.82
C ALA A 29 8.71 -3.72 -1.33
N SER A 30 7.92 -4.40 -0.50
CA SER A 30 6.58 -4.88 -0.89
C SER A 30 5.50 -3.80 -0.96
N SER A 31 5.75 -2.55 -0.58
CA SER A 31 4.74 -1.50 -0.73
C SER A 31 4.44 -1.15 -2.19
N ILE A 32 5.35 -1.48 -3.14
CA ILE A 32 5.10 -1.36 -4.59
C ILE A 32 3.89 -2.20 -5.06
N LYS A 33 3.48 -3.21 -4.30
CA LYS A 33 2.32 -4.06 -4.60
C LYS A 33 1.01 -3.29 -4.65
N ILE A 34 0.95 -2.08 -4.05
CA ILE A 34 -0.18 -1.15 -4.22
C ILE A 34 -0.32 -0.72 -5.69
N ALA A 35 0.79 -0.36 -6.35
CA ALA A 35 0.78 0.03 -7.76
C ALA A 35 0.46 -1.17 -8.68
N ILE A 36 1.00 -2.34 -8.37
CA ILE A 36 0.71 -3.59 -9.10
C ILE A 36 -0.78 -3.92 -9.01
N LEU A 37 -1.36 -3.85 -7.81
CA LEU A 37 -2.79 -4.09 -7.59
C LEU A 37 -3.65 -3.05 -8.33
N ALA A 38 -3.25 -1.77 -8.32
CA ALA A 38 -3.96 -0.71 -9.02
C ALA A 38 -4.03 -0.97 -10.52
N GLU A 39 -2.93 -1.38 -11.14
CA GLU A 39 -2.88 -1.73 -12.57
C GLU A 39 -3.70 -2.98 -12.88
N LEU A 40 -3.67 -4.01 -12.04
CA LEU A 40 -4.51 -5.18 -12.20
C LEU A 40 -6.00 -4.80 -12.25
N TYR A 41 -6.45 -4.00 -11.29
CA TYR A 41 -7.84 -3.55 -11.24
C TYR A 41 -8.20 -2.62 -12.41
N ARG A 42 -7.26 -1.79 -12.87
CA ARG A 42 -7.45 -0.95 -14.05
C ARG A 42 -7.65 -1.80 -15.31
N GLN A 43 -6.84 -2.83 -15.51
CA GLN A 43 -7.02 -3.75 -16.65
C GLN A 43 -8.30 -4.59 -16.51
N ALA A 44 -8.69 -4.97 -15.30
CA ALA A 44 -9.95 -5.66 -15.07
C ALA A 44 -11.15 -4.77 -15.41
N GLN A 45 -11.12 -3.49 -15.01
CA GLN A 45 -12.14 -2.51 -15.39
C GLN A 45 -12.25 -2.30 -16.89
N GLN A 46 -11.12 -2.38 -17.61
CA GLN A 46 -11.06 -2.29 -19.07
C GLN A 46 -11.50 -3.56 -19.79
N GLY A 47 -11.83 -4.63 -19.06
CA GLY A 47 -12.20 -5.93 -19.63
C GLY A 47 -11.04 -6.73 -20.22
N LYS A 48 -9.78 -6.29 -20.04
CA LYS A 48 -8.58 -7.00 -20.52
C LYS A 48 -8.27 -8.24 -19.69
N ILE A 49 -8.63 -8.22 -18.41
CA ILE A 49 -8.44 -9.32 -17.46
C ILE A 49 -9.75 -9.53 -16.72
N LYS A 50 -10.12 -10.78 -16.45
CA LYS A 50 -11.22 -11.09 -15.55
C LYS A 50 -10.64 -11.57 -14.22
N LEU A 51 -11.01 -10.91 -13.13
CA LEU A 51 -10.56 -11.29 -11.78
C LEU A 51 -11.01 -12.69 -11.37
N THR A 52 -12.07 -13.21 -12.03
CA THR A 52 -12.61 -14.55 -11.83
C THR A 52 -11.95 -15.62 -12.72
N ASP A 53 -11.06 -15.25 -13.65
CA ASP A 53 -10.32 -16.24 -14.43
C ASP A 53 -9.42 -17.07 -13.53
N PHE A 54 -9.37 -18.37 -13.80
CA PHE A 54 -8.49 -19.27 -13.08
C PHE A 54 -7.06 -19.19 -13.62
N TYR A 55 -6.13 -19.24 -12.69
CA TYR A 55 -4.70 -19.46 -12.92
C TYR A 55 -4.30 -20.78 -12.27
N THR A 56 -3.59 -21.63 -13.02
CA THR A 56 -2.99 -22.85 -12.47
C THR A 56 -1.54 -22.55 -12.11
N LEU A 57 -1.20 -22.65 -10.83
CA LEU A 57 0.14 -22.41 -10.34
C LEU A 57 1.15 -23.34 -11.02
N GLN A 58 2.24 -22.79 -11.53
CA GLN A 58 3.31 -23.52 -12.21
C GLN A 58 4.54 -23.65 -11.28
N GLN A 59 5.35 -24.67 -11.50
CA GLN A 59 6.62 -24.82 -10.78
C GLN A 59 7.57 -23.64 -11.00
N SER A 60 7.54 -23.05 -12.20
CA SER A 60 8.34 -21.87 -12.57
C SER A 60 7.92 -20.59 -11.88
N ASP A 61 6.72 -20.52 -11.29
CA ASP A 61 6.25 -19.33 -10.58
C ASP A 61 6.87 -19.21 -9.18
N LEU A 62 7.33 -20.34 -8.63
CA LEU A 62 7.77 -20.40 -7.25
C LEU A 62 9.11 -19.66 -7.07
N VAL A 63 9.06 -18.63 -6.23
CA VAL A 63 10.24 -17.88 -5.77
C VAL A 63 10.24 -17.85 -4.24
N GLY A 64 11.42 -17.59 -3.67
CA GLY A 64 11.60 -17.54 -2.23
C GLY A 64 11.01 -16.28 -1.56
N GLY A 65 11.31 -16.13 -0.28
CA GLY A 65 10.89 -14.99 0.54
C GLY A 65 9.47 -15.14 1.08
N SER A 66 8.72 -14.02 1.13
CA SER A 66 7.38 -13.99 1.75
C SER A 66 6.33 -14.73 0.93
N GLY A 67 5.37 -15.32 1.60
CA GLY A 67 4.19 -15.93 1.02
C GLY A 67 3.98 -17.39 1.38
N ILE A 68 2.91 -17.97 0.87
CA ILE A 68 2.51 -19.36 1.13
C ILE A 68 2.40 -20.20 -0.15
N THR A 69 2.59 -19.63 -1.33
CA THR A 69 2.49 -20.39 -2.59
C THR A 69 3.51 -21.52 -2.67
N SER A 70 4.65 -21.42 -1.98
CA SER A 70 5.68 -22.45 -1.91
C SER A 70 5.22 -23.76 -1.26
N VAL A 71 4.11 -23.75 -0.48
CA VAL A 71 3.52 -24.95 0.13
C VAL A 71 2.32 -25.48 -0.66
N LEU A 72 1.94 -24.81 -1.75
CA LEU A 72 0.87 -25.27 -2.65
C LEU A 72 1.46 -26.21 -3.71
N THR A 73 0.60 -27.04 -4.32
CA THR A 73 1.02 -28.04 -5.32
C THR A 73 0.94 -27.47 -6.73
N PRO A 74 2.09 -27.16 -7.39
CA PRO A 74 2.10 -26.71 -8.77
C PRO A 74 1.46 -27.74 -9.72
N GLY A 75 0.83 -27.25 -10.79
CA GLY A 75 0.11 -28.05 -11.76
C GLY A 75 -1.29 -28.50 -11.30
N MET A 76 -1.56 -28.51 -9.99
CA MET A 76 -2.85 -28.92 -9.42
C MET A 76 -3.61 -27.75 -8.77
N THR A 77 -2.90 -26.81 -8.18
CA THR A 77 -3.52 -25.65 -7.49
C THR A 77 -4.06 -24.67 -8.52
N LYS A 78 -5.37 -24.43 -8.49
CA LYS A 78 -6.05 -23.42 -9.30
C LYS A 78 -6.60 -22.33 -8.39
N LEU A 79 -6.24 -21.09 -8.68
CA LEU A 79 -6.66 -19.90 -7.95
C LEU A 79 -7.30 -18.91 -8.93
N THR A 80 -8.28 -18.15 -8.52
CA THR A 80 -8.72 -17.03 -9.35
C THR A 80 -7.64 -15.93 -9.36
N VAL A 81 -7.62 -15.10 -10.38
CA VAL A 81 -6.71 -13.93 -10.43
C VAL A 81 -6.89 -13.05 -9.19
N ARG A 82 -8.13 -12.94 -8.69
CA ARG A 82 -8.42 -12.22 -7.45
C ARG A 82 -7.81 -12.90 -6.22
N ASP A 83 -7.82 -14.22 -6.13
CA ASP A 83 -7.19 -14.95 -5.03
C ASP A 83 -5.66 -14.80 -5.07
N VAL A 84 -5.06 -14.84 -6.26
CA VAL A 84 -3.62 -14.57 -6.44
C VAL A 84 -3.29 -13.15 -5.96
N ALA A 85 -4.11 -12.16 -6.32
CA ALA A 85 -3.96 -10.78 -5.80
C ALA A 85 -4.17 -10.71 -4.28
N GLY A 86 -5.10 -11.54 -3.74
CA GLY A 86 -5.31 -11.71 -2.31
C GLY A 86 -4.05 -12.16 -1.58
N LEU A 87 -3.37 -13.19 -2.09
CA LEU A 87 -2.09 -13.67 -1.54
C LEU A 87 -0.99 -12.61 -1.64
N MET A 88 -0.91 -11.89 -2.77
CA MET A 88 0.02 -10.78 -2.95
C MET A 88 -0.13 -9.72 -1.84
N ILE A 89 -1.34 -9.41 -1.43
CA ILE A 89 -1.61 -8.34 -0.45
C ILE A 89 -1.59 -8.85 0.98
N SER A 90 -2.28 -9.97 1.29
CA SER A 90 -2.48 -10.44 2.67
C SER A 90 -1.21 -10.98 3.32
N VAL A 91 -0.50 -11.86 2.62
CA VAL A 91 0.74 -12.49 3.11
C VAL A 91 1.98 -12.04 2.33
N SER A 92 1.82 -10.96 1.54
CA SER A 92 2.94 -10.41 0.75
C SER A 92 3.61 -11.43 -0.19
N ASP A 93 2.86 -12.40 -0.71
CA ASP A 93 3.39 -13.51 -1.49
C ASP A 93 4.15 -13.04 -2.74
N ASN A 94 5.42 -13.42 -2.83
CA ASN A 94 6.30 -13.00 -3.93
C ASN A 94 6.01 -13.75 -5.23
N SER A 95 5.70 -15.03 -5.17
CA SER A 95 5.34 -15.83 -6.34
C SER A 95 4.02 -15.32 -6.93
N ALA A 96 3.00 -15.13 -6.09
CA ALA A 96 1.73 -14.54 -6.52
C ALA A 96 1.93 -13.14 -7.12
N THR A 97 2.84 -12.33 -6.55
CA THR A 97 3.17 -11.01 -7.10
C THR A 97 3.75 -11.13 -8.52
N ASN A 98 4.70 -12.04 -8.73
CA ASN A 98 5.33 -12.23 -10.03
C ASN A 98 4.32 -12.74 -11.08
N VAL A 99 3.42 -13.65 -10.71
CA VAL A 99 2.31 -14.09 -11.56
C VAL A 99 1.43 -12.91 -12.00
N ILE A 100 1.10 -12.00 -11.07
CA ILE A 100 0.32 -10.80 -11.42
C ILE A 100 1.14 -9.87 -12.34
N ILE A 101 2.43 -9.63 -12.05
CA ILE A 101 3.30 -8.79 -12.90
C ILE A 101 3.37 -9.35 -14.32
N ASP A 102 3.54 -10.67 -14.49
CA ASP A 102 3.59 -11.31 -15.82
C ASP A 102 2.28 -11.16 -16.59
N ARG A 103 1.17 -11.16 -15.87
CA ARG A 103 -0.15 -11.04 -16.48
C ARG A 103 -0.49 -9.62 -16.91
N ILE A 104 -0.09 -8.62 -16.12
CA ILE A 104 -0.44 -7.21 -16.39
C ILE A 104 0.63 -6.45 -17.16
N GLY A 105 1.88 -6.90 -17.15
CA GLY A 105 3.05 -6.21 -17.70
C GLY A 105 3.62 -5.15 -16.75
N MET A 106 4.93 -5.19 -16.51
CA MET A 106 5.63 -4.22 -15.67
C MET A 106 5.58 -2.80 -16.26
N GLU A 107 5.67 -2.71 -17.57
CA GLU A 107 5.57 -1.45 -18.34
C GLU A 107 4.20 -0.78 -18.16
N ASN A 108 3.11 -1.56 -18.03
CA ASN A 108 1.78 -1.02 -17.82
C ASN A 108 1.61 -0.43 -16.41
N VAL A 109 2.27 -1.03 -15.40
CA VAL A 109 2.34 -0.45 -14.05
C VAL A 109 3.02 0.91 -14.10
N ASN A 110 4.17 1.00 -14.76
CA ASN A 110 4.90 2.26 -14.89
C ASN A 110 4.14 3.29 -15.73
N ALA A 111 3.44 2.87 -16.80
CA ALA A 111 2.59 3.75 -17.59
C ALA A 111 1.41 4.31 -16.80
N LEU A 112 0.80 3.51 -15.90
CA LEU A 112 -0.20 4.02 -14.96
C LEU A 112 0.40 5.10 -14.06
N LEU A 113 1.57 4.86 -13.46
CA LEU A 113 2.25 5.82 -12.59
C LEU A 113 2.58 7.11 -13.33
N ASP A 114 3.09 7.02 -14.57
CA ASP A 114 3.35 8.18 -15.44
C ASP A 114 2.09 8.99 -15.73
N SER A 115 0.97 8.32 -15.99
CA SER A 115 -0.32 8.97 -16.27
C SER A 115 -0.86 9.78 -15.08
N LEU A 116 -0.38 9.47 -13.88
CA LEU A 116 -0.70 10.17 -12.64
C LEU A 116 0.36 11.21 -12.25
N GLY A 117 1.42 11.38 -13.04
CA GLY A 117 2.54 12.27 -12.76
C GLY A 117 3.48 11.76 -11.66
N LEU A 118 3.45 10.45 -11.34
CA LEU A 118 4.26 9.82 -10.30
C LEU A 118 5.56 9.28 -10.91
N THR A 119 6.47 10.18 -11.27
CA THR A 119 7.61 9.87 -12.12
C THR A 119 8.81 9.23 -11.39
N HIS A 120 8.84 9.27 -10.08
CA HIS A 120 9.87 8.66 -9.24
C HIS A 120 9.49 7.27 -8.72
N THR A 121 8.18 6.95 -8.73
CA THR A 121 7.72 5.60 -8.36
C THR A 121 7.86 4.66 -9.54
N ARG A 122 8.66 3.59 -9.36
CA ARG A 122 8.98 2.67 -10.47
C ARG A 122 9.02 1.22 -10.02
N LEU A 123 8.33 0.38 -10.76
CA LEU A 123 8.51 -1.06 -10.74
C LEU A 123 9.63 -1.41 -11.73
N ARG A 124 10.80 -1.82 -11.24
CA ARG A 124 12.02 -2.05 -12.06
C ARG A 124 12.43 -3.50 -12.13
N ARG A 125 11.97 -4.33 -11.19
CA ARG A 125 12.28 -5.75 -11.11
C ARG A 125 11.13 -6.56 -10.52
N LYS A 126 11.11 -7.84 -10.84
CA LYS A 126 10.26 -8.81 -10.17
C LYS A 126 10.71 -9.04 -8.71
N MET A 127 9.82 -9.65 -7.92
CA MET A 127 10.16 -10.07 -6.57
C MET A 127 11.23 -11.17 -6.63
N MET A 128 12.21 -11.10 -5.72
CA MET A 128 13.34 -12.03 -5.63
C MET A 128 14.29 -12.06 -6.84
N ASP A 129 14.21 -11.09 -7.74
CA ASP A 129 15.25 -10.89 -8.75
C ASP A 129 16.47 -10.19 -8.12
N LEU A 130 17.30 -11.01 -7.45
CA LEU A 130 18.48 -10.52 -6.73
C LEU A 130 19.56 -10.01 -7.69
N LYS A 131 19.60 -10.53 -8.93
CA LYS A 131 20.55 -10.06 -9.95
C LYS A 131 20.22 -8.62 -10.35
N ALA A 132 18.96 -8.34 -10.68
CA ALA A 132 18.54 -6.97 -11.00
C ALA A 132 18.74 -6.02 -9.81
N ALA A 133 18.50 -6.47 -8.57
CA ALA A 133 18.77 -5.68 -7.37
C ALA A 133 20.27 -5.35 -7.23
N ALA A 134 21.16 -6.30 -7.44
CA ALA A 134 22.61 -6.10 -7.41
C ALA A 134 23.09 -5.13 -8.52
N GLU A 135 22.39 -5.06 -9.63
CA GLU A 135 22.61 -4.10 -10.72
C GLU A 135 22.00 -2.70 -10.43
N GLY A 136 21.45 -2.47 -9.22
CA GLY A 136 20.83 -1.18 -8.84
C GLY A 136 19.43 -0.98 -9.40
N LYS A 137 18.80 -2.00 -9.98
CA LYS A 137 17.42 -1.95 -10.49
C LYS A 137 16.42 -2.22 -9.36
N GLU A 138 16.42 -1.37 -8.32
CA GLU A 138 15.51 -1.53 -7.19
C GLU A 138 14.14 -0.90 -7.49
N ASN A 139 13.07 -1.50 -6.94
CA ASN A 139 11.74 -0.89 -6.95
C ASN A 139 11.73 0.29 -5.98
N VAL A 140 11.38 1.46 -6.47
CA VAL A 140 11.52 2.72 -5.74
C VAL A 140 10.24 3.55 -5.76
N ALA A 141 10.11 4.43 -4.77
CA ALA A 141 9.09 5.48 -4.71
C ALA A 141 9.57 6.63 -3.83
N THR A 142 8.83 7.73 -3.86
CA THR A 142 8.88 8.74 -2.80
C THR A 142 7.65 8.61 -1.90
N PRO A 143 7.74 8.98 -0.59
CA PRO A 143 6.57 9.03 0.28
C PRO A 143 5.43 9.88 -0.29
N ARG A 144 5.75 11.02 -0.93
CA ARG A 144 4.77 11.88 -1.60
C ARG A 144 4.04 11.17 -2.73
N GLU A 145 4.75 10.41 -3.56
CA GLU A 145 4.13 9.74 -4.69
C GLU A 145 3.30 8.52 -4.26
N MET A 146 3.74 7.77 -3.24
CA MET A 146 2.92 6.72 -2.64
C MET A 146 1.61 7.28 -2.06
N MET A 147 1.70 8.42 -1.35
CA MET A 147 0.52 9.16 -0.89
C MET A 147 -0.37 9.58 -2.06
N GLY A 148 0.22 10.12 -3.14
CA GLY A 148 -0.50 10.56 -4.34
C GLY A 148 -1.21 9.42 -5.08
N LEU A 149 -0.58 8.25 -5.19
CA LEU A 149 -1.19 7.05 -5.76
C LEU A 149 -2.45 6.64 -4.99
N ILE A 150 -2.33 6.56 -3.66
CA ILE A 150 -3.45 6.17 -2.79
C ILE A 150 -4.57 7.23 -2.84
N GLU A 151 -4.22 8.53 -2.87
CA GLU A 151 -5.19 9.61 -3.06
C GLU A 151 -5.93 9.47 -4.40
N ALA A 152 -5.20 9.22 -5.50
CA ALA A 152 -5.80 9.09 -6.83
C ALA A 152 -6.78 7.90 -6.89
N LEU A 153 -6.43 6.78 -6.26
CA LEU A 153 -7.30 5.62 -6.14
C LEU A 153 -8.55 5.93 -5.30
N TYR A 154 -8.37 6.54 -4.12
CA TYR A 154 -9.48 6.89 -3.24
C TYR A 154 -10.47 7.86 -3.89
N ARG A 155 -9.98 8.83 -4.66
CA ARG A 155 -10.80 9.82 -5.36
C ARG A 155 -11.41 9.30 -6.68
N GLY A 156 -11.25 8.02 -7.01
CA GLY A 156 -11.80 7.41 -8.22
C GLY A 156 -11.17 7.91 -9.52
N LYS A 157 -9.94 8.45 -9.47
CA LYS A 157 -9.24 8.92 -10.69
C LYS A 157 -8.70 7.76 -11.54
N VAL A 158 -8.54 6.57 -10.96
CA VAL A 158 -7.99 5.37 -11.61
C VAL A 158 -9.06 4.32 -11.87
N LEU A 159 -9.94 4.11 -10.89
CA LEU A 159 -10.93 3.05 -10.87
C LEU A 159 -12.34 3.63 -10.71
N ASN A 160 -13.34 2.94 -11.27
CA ASN A 160 -14.74 3.25 -10.98
C ASN A 160 -15.09 2.89 -9.53
N LYS A 161 -16.28 3.29 -9.08
CA LYS A 161 -16.70 3.13 -7.69
C LYS A 161 -16.62 1.68 -7.21
N GLN A 162 -17.16 0.72 -7.98
CA GLN A 162 -17.18 -0.70 -7.61
C GLN A 162 -15.76 -1.26 -7.49
N MET A 163 -14.89 -0.98 -8.47
CA MET A 163 -13.49 -1.44 -8.44
C MET A 163 -12.69 -0.76 -7.33
N THR A 164 -12.96 0.51 -7.05
CA THR A 164 -12.33 1.23 -5.92
C THR A 164 -12.71 0.59 -4.57
N GLU A 165 -13.98 0.27 -4.38
CA GLU A 165 -14.47 -0.39 -3.16
C GLU A 165 -13.81 -1.77 -2.97
N ASP A 166 -13.78 -2.62 -4.01
CA ASP A 166 -13.15 -3.94 -3.93
C ASP A 166 -11.63 -3.83 -3.74
N PHE A 167 -10.97 -2.89 -4.42
CA PHE A 167 -9.55 -2.59 -4.22
C PHE A 167 -9.21 -2.29 -2.76
N PHE A 168 -9.93 -1.35 -2.14
CA PHE A 168 -9.68 -0.98 -0.75
C PHE A 168 -10.13 -2.06 0.23
N ASN A 169 -11.15 -2.85 -0.09
CA ASN A 169 -11.53 -4.01 0.72
C ASN A 169 -10.41 -5.05 0.73
N LEU A 170 -9.82 -5.35 -0.44
CA LEU A 170 -8.69 -6.27 -0.53
C LEU A 170 -7.47 -5.71 0.21
N LEU A 171 -7.19 -4.41 0.07
CA LEU A 171 -6.07 -3.77 0.75
C LEU A 171 -6.27 -3.67 2.28
N SER A 172 -7.52 -3.78 2.76
CA SER A 172 -7.87 -3.75 4.20
C SER A 172 -7.81 -5.13 4.87
N VAL A 173 -7.54 -6.20 4.13
CA VAL A 173 -7.43 -7.54 4.73
C VAL A 173 -6.40 -7.52 5.85
N HIS A 174 -6.72 -8.15 6.98
CA HIS A 174 -5.82 -8.23 8.13
C HIS A 174 -4.45 -8.80 7.74
N LYS A 175 -3.40 -8.14 8.16
CA LYS A 175 -2.01 -8.53 7.94
C LYS A 175 -1.11 -7.92 9.00
N GLU A 176 0.03 -8.54 9.26
CA GLU A 176 1.06 -7.89 10.06
C GLU A 176 1.58 -6.65 9.34
N SER A 177 1.44 -5.49 9.99
CA SER A 177 1.85 -4.21 9.45
C SER A 177 2.01 -3.17 10.57
N TYR A 178 2.53 -2.00 10.25
CA TYR A 178 2.94 -1.02 11.26
C TYR A 178 1.86 0.04 11.51
N ILE A 179 1.14 0.47 10.46
CA ILE A 179 0.13 1.53 10.58
C ILE A 179 -0.99 1.14 11.55
N PRO A 180 -1.63 -0.05 11.46
CA PRO A 180 -2.75 -0.39 12.33
C PRO A 180 -2.34 -0.88 13.73
N ARG A 181 -1.05 -1.10 14.00
CA ARG A 181 -0.56 -1.88 15.15
C ARG A 181 -1.12 -1.43 16.52
N ASN A 182 -1.23 -0.13 16.76
CA ASN A 182 -1.73 0.43 18.02
C ASN A 182 -3.05 1.19 17.83
N LEU A 183 -3.64 1.19 16.64
CA LEU A 183 -4.93 1.83 16.42
C LEU A 183 -6.06 0.98 17.02
N PRO A 184 -7.21 1.59 17.38
CA PRO A 184 -8.39 0.85 17.80
C PRO A 184 -8.81 -0.19 16.75
N GLU A 185 -9.28 -1.37 17.19
CA GLU A 185 -9.61 -2.50 16.33
C GLU A 185 -10.73 -2.21 15.31
N ASP A 186 -11.62 -1.27 15.63
CA ASP A 186 -12.72 -0.84 14.76
C ASP A 186 -12.29 0.15 13.67
N VAL A 187 -11.05 0.65 13.73
CA VAL A 187 -10.52 1.56 12.72
C VAL A 187 -10.08 0.78 11.47
N LYS A 188 -10.84 0.95 10.39
CA LYS A 188 -10.46 0.36 9.11
C LYS A 188 -9.19 1.00 8.58
N VAL A 189 -8.20 0.15 8.25
CA VAL A 189 -6.95 0.57 7.60
C VAL A 189 -6.75 -0.26 6.34
N ALA A 190 -6.50 0.41 5.21
CA ALA A 190 -6.16 -0.22 3.95
C ALA A 190 -4.72 0.13 3.60
N ASN A 191 -3.77 -0.76 3.87
CA ASN A 191 -2.34 -0.50 3.77
C ASN A 191 -1.55 -1.67 3.18
N LYS A 192 -0.32 -1.40 2.83
CA LYS A 192 0.65 -2.43 2.45
C LYS A 192 2.02 -2.13 3.03
N PRO A 193 2.51 -2.94 3.97
CA PRO A 193 3.87 -2.84 4.47
C PRO A 193 4.88 -3.31 3.43
N GLY A 194 6.12 -2.88 3.61
CA GLY A 194 7.26 -3.32 2.82
C GLY A 194 8.50 -3.50 3.68
N GLU A 195 9.18 -4.63 3.52
CA GLU A 195 10.33 -5.02 4.32
C GLU A 195 11.44 -5.57 3.45
N LEU A 196 12.65 -5.05 3.64
CA LEU A 196 13.92 -5.56 3.15
C LEU A 196 14.96 -5.35 4.24
N GLU A 197 16.16 -5.88 4.05
CA GLU A 197 17.30 -5.56 4.91
C GLU A 197 17.53 -4.04 4.94
N GLY A 198 17.57 -3.47 6.14
CA GLY A 198 17.72 -2.02 6.35
C GLY A 198 16.52 -1.15 5.90
N VAL A 199 15.37 -1.74 5.55
CA VAL A 199 14.19 -1.03 5.03
C VAL A 199 12.92 -1.47 5.75
N ARG A 200 12.13 -0.51 6.25
CA ARG A 200 10.76 -0.72 6.75
C ARG A 200 9.86 0.39 6.23
N ASN A 201 8.80 0.00 5.58
CA ASN A 201 7.83 0.93 4.99
C ASN A 201 6.42 0.52 5.36
N ASP A 202 5.51 1.49 5.40
CA ASP A 202 4.08 1.21 5.36
C ASP A 202 3.35 2.39 4.71
N SER A 203 2.43 2.10 3.80
CA SER A 203 1.66 3.12 3.09
C SER A 203 0.21 2.69 2.95
N GLY A 204 -0.71 3.60 3.24
CA GLY A 204 -2.13 3.26 3.22
C GLY A 204 -3.04 4.43 3.51
N ILE A 205 -4.32 4.10 3.65
CA ILE A 205 -5.38 5.00 4.08
C ILE A 205 -5.94 4.51 5.43
N VAL A 206 -6.13 5.45 6.35
CA VAL A 206 -6.77 5.22 7.65
C VAL A 206 -8.12 5.92 7.63
N PHE A 207 -9.19 5.17 7.92
CA PHE A 207 -10.57 5.68 7.95
C PHE A 207 -10.92 6.14 9.37
N ALA A 208 -10.34 7.28 9.79
CA ALA A 208 -10.55 7.87 11.12
C ALA A 208 -11.88 8.64 11.15
N GLY A 209 -12.98 7.94 11.46
CA GLY A 209 -14.31 8.55 11.54
C GLY A 209 -14.69 9.33 10.28
N LYS A 210 -15.06 10.60 10.44
CA LYS A 210 -15.42 11.50 9.32
C LYS A 210 -14.17 12.11 8.64
N ARG A 211 -12.96 11.76 9.06
CA ARG A 211 -11.73 12.41 8.59
C ARG A 211 -10.66 11.42 8.13
N PRO A 212 -10.92 10.70 7.03
CA PRO A 212 -9.95 9.77 6.48
C PRO A 212 -8.68 10.50 6.03
N TYR A 213 -7.54 9.83 6.19
CA TYR A 213 -6.25 10.37 5.76
C TYR A 213 -5.38 9.29 5.13
N VAL A 214 -4.50 9.71 4.23
CA VAL A 214 -3.44 8.86 3.69
C VAL A 214 -2.19 9.06 4.52
N LEU A 215 -1.51 7.96 4.83
CA LEU A 215 -0.22 7.94 5.48
C LEU A 215 0.75 7.09 4.67
N SER A 216 1.90 7.64 4.32
CA SER A 216 3.03 6.92 3.75
C SER A 216 4.27 7.23 4.58
N VAL A 217 4.86 6.20 5.18
CA VAL A 217 6.13 6.27 5.91
C VAL A 217 7.08 5.28 5.27
N MET A 218 8.23 5.77 4.84
CA MET A 218 9.26 4.98 4.19
C MET A 218 10.60 5.21 4.89
N THR A 219 11.31 4.12 5.16
CA THR A 219 12.63 4.19 5.81
C THR A 219 13.67 3.38 5.05
N THR A 220 14.93 3.78 5.13
CA THR A 220 16.06 3.06 4.57
C THR A 220 17.33 3.31 5.38
N TYR A 221 18.40 2.56 5.07
CA TYR A 221 19.68 2.59 5.82
C TYR A 221 19.50 2.35 7.32
N LEU A 222 18.51 1.57 7.71
CA LEU A 222 18.28 1.26 9.12
C LEU A 222 19.40 0.39 9.66
N LYS A 223 20.05 0.85 10.71
CA LYS A 223 21.00 0.03 11.46
C LYS A 223 20.31 -1.08 12.25
N ARG A 224 19.09 -0.80 12.74
CA ARG A 224 18.21 -1.77 13.40
C ARG A 224 16.82 -1.64 12.78
N GLU A 225 16.39 -2.67 12.13
CA GLU A 225 15.10 -2.69 11.39
C GLU A 225 13.89 -2.49 12.29
N ARG A 226 13.95 -2.99 13.52
CA ARG A 226 12.92 -2.78 14.53
C ARG A 226 12.65 -1.29 14.77
N ASP A 227 13.67 -0.44 14.79
CA ASP A 227 13.51 1.00 15.03
C ASP A 227 12.67 1.66 13.92
N GLY A 228 12.79 1.18 12.67
CA GLY A 228 11.96 1.64 11.56
C GLY A 228 10.48 1.29 11.77
N GLY A 229 10.19 0.04 12.13
CA GLY A 229 8.83 -0.39 12.43
C GLY A 229 8.21 0.38 13.60
N GLU A 230 8.98 0.58 14.68
CA GLU A 230 8.54 1.38 15.84
C GLU A 230 8.30 2.85 15.44
N ALA A 231 9.14 3.44 14.60
CA ALA A 231 8.95 4.82 14.13
C ALA A 231 7.66 4.95 13.32
N ILE A 232 7.38 4.01 12.41
CA ILE A 232 6.13 4.00 11.62
C ILE A 232 4.92 3.92 12.56
N THR A 233 4.92 2.99 13.51
CA THR A 233 3.84 2.81 14.49
C THR A 233 3.60 4.10 15.29
N ARG A 234 4.65 4.73 15.81
CA ARG A 234 4.52 5.98 16.59
C ARG A 234 4.01 7.16 15.74
N ILE A 235 4.42 7.25 14.47
CA ILE A 235 3.91 8.27 13.54
C ILE A 235 2.43 8.02 13.25
N SER A 236 2.04 6.76 13.06
CA SER A 236 0.64 6.37 12.87
C SER A 236 -0.22 6.73 14.07
N ASP A 237 0.23 6.43 15.30
CA ASP A 237 -0.46 6.77 16.53
C ASP A 237 -0.68 8.29 16.65
N ALA A 238 0.37 9.08 16.43
CA ALA A 238 0.30 10.54 16.50
C ALA A 238 -0.65 11.11 15.42
N ALA A 239 -0.59 10.58 14.19
CA ALA A 239 -1.48 10.96 13.12
C ALA A 239 -2.95 10.62 13.46
N TYR A 240 -3.20 9.40 13.93
CA TYR A 240 -4.54 8.98 14.31
C TYR A 240 -5.12 9.87 15.41
N GLN A 241 -4.39 10.12 16.50
CA GLN A 241 -4.83 11.01 17.57
C GLN A 241 -5.17 12.41 17.07
N MET A 242 -4.39 12.93 16.13
CA MET A 242 -4.66 14.23 15.51
C MET A 242 -5.95 14.19 14.68
N PHE A 243 -6.10 13.22 13.78
CA PHE A 243 -7.25 13.13 12.88
C PHE A 243 -8.54 12.76 13.61
N ASP A 244 -8.48 11.88 14.60
CA ASP A 244 -9.62 11.56 15.47
C ASP A 244 -10.09 12.83 16.21
N ARG A 245 -9.19 13.61 16.80
CA ARG A 245 -9.53 14.89 17.42
C ARG A 245 -10.15 15.86 16.42
N LEU A 246 -9.54 15.99 15.22
CA LEU A 246 -10.07 16.86 14.17
C LEU A 246 -11.46 16.41 13.69
N SER A 247 -11.74 15.10 13.67
CA SER A 247 -13.03 14.56 13.26
C SER A 247 -14.17 14.95 14.22
N ARG A 248 -13.83 15.29 15.46
CA ARG A 248 -14.74 15.68 16.56
C ARG A 248 -14.68 17.17 16.87
N SER A 249 -13.92 17.95 16.12
CA SER A 249 -13.75 19.39 16.38
C SER A 249 -14.50 20.24 15.38
N SER A 250 -14.96 21.41 15.82
CA SER A 250 -15.43 22.48 14.92
C SER A 250 -14.25 23.06 14.13
N GLU A 251 -14.56 23.87 13.11
CA GLU A 251 -13.52 24.57 12.31
C GLU A 251 -12.60 25.47 13.16
N LEU A 252 -13.12 25.94 14.31
CA LEU A 252 -12.36 26.75 15.28
C LEU A 252 -11.64 25.91 16.35
N GLY A 253 -11.62 24.58 16.21
CA GLY A 253 -10.90 23.68 17.12
C GLY A 253 -11.65 23.33 18.42
N ARG A 254 -12.92 23.77 18.58
CA ARG A 254 -13.73 23.32 19.71
C ARG A 254 -14.15 21.86 19.52
N VAL A 255 -13.81 21.00 20.46
CA VAL A 255 -14.31 19.62 20.51
C VAL A 255 -15.81 19.65 20.80
N ILE A 256 -16.60 19.00 19.95
CA ILE A 256 -18.06 18.87 20.09
C ILE A 256 -18.33 17.44 20.57
N SER A 257 -18.86 17.33 21.79
CA SER A 257 -19.30 16.03 22.31
C SER A 257 -20.45 15.48 21.48
N PRO A 258 -20.52 14.15 21.23
CA PRO A 258 -21.68 13.53 20.58
C PRO A 258 -23.03 13.85 21.28
N HIS A 259 -22.99 14.17 22.59
CA HIS A 259 -24.18 14.59 23.36
C HIS A 259 -24.57 16.05 23.11
N ASP A 260 -23.68 16.89 22.57
CA ASP A 260 -23.95 18.30 22.27
C ASP A 260 -24.56 18.52 20.89
N THR A 261 -24.66 17.50 20.06
CA THR A 261 -25.45 17.52 18.82
C THR A 261 -26.89 17.20 19.15
N GLY A 262 -27.52 18.08 19.95
CA GLY A 262 -28.91 17.96 20.33
C GLY A 262 -29.76 17.76 19.08
N ASN A 263 -30.48 16.66 19.05
CA ASN A 263 -31.60 16.46 18.17
C ASN A 263 -32.69 17.47 18.62
N PRO A 264 -33.23 18.29 17.72
CA PRO A 264 -34.37 19.15 18.08
C PRO A 264 -35.60 18.34 18.45
#